data_76bde4e42b629646f7dcbe03570e7b9c
#
_entry.id   76bde4e42b629646f7dcbe03570e7b9c
#
_cell.length_a   1.000
_cell.length_b   1.000
_cell.length_c   1.000
_cell.angle_alpha   90.00
_cell.angle_beta   90.00
_cell.angle_gamma   90.00
#
_symmetry.space_group_name_H-M   'P 1'
#
loop_
_entity.id
_entity.type
_entity.pdbx_description
1 polymer ?
#
loop_
_entity_poly.entity_id
_entity_poly.type
_entity_poly.pdbx_seq_one_letter_code
_entity_poly.pdbx_strand_id
1 'polypeptide(L)'
;LYAAGIWPITMATTVLKPGGYERFSQIAHILEGMERREDVDVAAVTALGEKATESSLYHKPIKPAKPHKVSAPLPLTSCFTAPCRSGCPIQQDIPAYLHAVDEGNLAEALRIIVSRNALPHITGNLCPHPCGAKCERAFYEAEGAQIRASKLKAARGGFDDVLAELKAAKPAGSSDKRVAVVGGGPAGLATAFFLTRAGADVTIIERTNRLGGVARHVIPEFRISCNDIDADEQLCLAFGAKVELGREVKSVDELKAEGYTDVVVCVGAWAPGHVGLEYGEEIDVLEFLGAATRGEDLSALGTDVVIVGAG
;
A
#
# COMPACT_ATOMS: atom_id res chain seq x y z
N LEU A 1 -23.57 15.78 39.02
CA LEU A 1 -23.82 14.61 38.16
C LEU A 1 -24.12 13.37 39.01
N TYR A 2 -23.26 13.00 39.95
CA TYR A 2 -23.45 11.79 40.77
C TYR A 2 -24.81 11.82 41.53
N ALA A 3 -25.12 12.94 42.17
CA ALA A 3 -26.40 13.14 42.85
C ALA A 3 -27.63 13.05 41.93
N ALA A 4 -27.42 13.27 40.64
CA ALA A 4 -28.47 13.14 39.62
C ALA A 4 -28.53 11.74 38.99
N GLY A 5 -27.82 10.75 39.52
CA GLY A 5 -27.84 9.37 39.06
C GLY A 5 -26.93 9.06 37.88
N ILE A 6 -26.01 9.97 37.49
CA ILE A 6 -25.06 9.72 36.40
C ILE A 6 -23.78 9.11 36.96
N TRP A 7 -23.51 7.90 36.55
CA TRP A 7 -22.29 7.15 36.86
C TRP A 7 -22.10 6.02 35.82
N PRO A 8 -20.84 5.56 35.58
CA PRO A 8 -19.58 6.10 36.09
C PRO A 8 -19.27 7.49 35.51
N ILE A 9 -18.48 8.28 36.24
CA ILE A 9 -18.02 9.59 35.77
C ILE A 9 -16.52 9.51 35.53
N THR A 10 -16.08 9.90 34.35
CA THR A 10 -14.67 9.95 33.98
C THR A 10 -14.16 11.39 33.99
N MET A 11 -12.91 11.56 34.43
CA MET A 11 -12.24 12.87 34.44
C MET A 11 -10.88 12.74 33.77
N ALA A 12 -10.57 13.67 32.88
CA ALA A 12 -9.27 13.71 32.21
C ALA A 12 -8.48 14.97 32.54
N THR A 13 -8.97 16.13 32.15
CA THR A 13 -8.24 17.42 32.26
C THR A 13 -7.93 17.83 33.69
N THR A 14 -8.78 17.50 34.64
CA THR A 14 -8.60 17.89 36.08
C THR A 14 -7.38 17.16 36.67
N VAL A 15 -7.11 15.95 36.27
CA VAL A 15 -5.99 15.12 36.76
C VAL A 15 -4.64 15.62 36.22
N LEU A 16 -4.66 16.28 35.06
CA LEU A 16 -3.45 16.83 34.42
C LEU A 16 -3.00 18.17 35.00
N LYS A 17 -3.79 18.76 35.89
CA LYS A 17 -3.43 20.00 36.58
C LYS A 17 -2.62 19.72 37.85
N PRO A 18 -1.79 20.70 38.34
CA PRO A 18 -1.08 20.54 39.60
C PRO A 18 -2.03 20.12 40.75
N GLY A 19 -1.64 19.13 41.52
CA GLY A 19 -2.48 18.51 42.56
C GLY A 19 -3.58 17.58 42.01
N GLY A 20 -3.53 17.17 40.73
CA GLY A 20 -4.60 16.46 40.07
C GLY A 20 -5.03 15.16 40.73
N TYR A 21 -4.11 14.37 41.21
CA TYR A 21 -4.43 13.10 41.91
C TYR A 21 -5.07 13.34 43.28
N GLU A 22 -4.70 14.39 44.00
CA GLU A 22 -5.35 14.75 45.28
C GLU A 22 -6.82 15.09 45.10
N ARG A 23 -7.22 15.55 43.91
CA ARG A 23 -8.63 15.82 43.59
C ARG A 23 -9.49 14.55 43.59
N PHE A 24 -8.94 13.40 43.33
CA PHE A 24 -9.68 12.15 43.52
C PHE A 24 -10.04 11.90 45.00
N SER A 25 -9.09 12.15 45.90
CA SER A 25 -9.35 12.04 47.33
C SER A 25 -10.39 13.09 47.79
N GLN A 26 -10.30 14.33 47.29
CA GLN A 26 -11.28 15.37 47.56
C GLN A 26 -12.68 15.00 47.06
N ILE A 27 -12.77 14.46 45.84
CA ILE A 27 -14.04 14.07 45.27
C ILE A 27 -14.59 12.82 46.01
N ALA A 28 -13.76 11.87 46.31
CA ALA A 28 -14.17 10.70 47.11
C ALA A 28 -14.74 11.17 48.44
N HIS A 29 -14.09 12.07 49.12
CA HIS A 29 -14.57 12.62 50.38
C HIS A 29 -15.91 13.37 50.26
N ILE A 30 -16.12 14.13 49.17
CA ILE A 30 -17.40 14.79 48.89
C ILE A 30 -18.51 13.75 48.62
N LEU A 31 -18.16 12.64 48.01
CA LEU A 31 -19.12 11.57 47.70
C LEU A 31 -19.42 10.67 48.93
N GLU A 32 -18.58 10.71 49.97
CA GLU A 32 -18.86 10.04 51.22
C GLU A 32 -20.16 10.56 51.81
N GLY A 33 -21.13 9.65 52.02
CA GLY A 33 -22.44 10.04 52.55
C GLY A 33 -23.47 10.47 51.51
N MET A 34 -23.11 10.50 50.23
CA MET A 34 -24.10 10.64 49.16
C MET A 34 -24.69 9.32 48.75
N GLU A 35 -26.01 9.19 48.85
CA GLU A 35 -26.71 8.00 48.34
C GLU A 35 -26.67 7.96 46.80
N ARG A 36 -26.32 6.79 46.30
CA ARG A 36 -26.34 6.54 44.84
C ARG A 36 -27.78 6.31 44.39
N ARG A 37 -28.23 7.11 43.42
CA ARG A 37 -29.51 6.86 42.76
C ARG A 37 -29.36 5.78 41.68
N GLU A 38 -30.38 4.92 41.57
CA GLU A 38 -30.43 3.93 40.49
C GLU A 38 -30.94 4.55 39.19
N ASP A 39 -31.88 5.53 39.31
CA ASP A 39 -32.48 6.21 38.15
C ASP A 39 -31.86 7.60 37.95
N VAL A 40 -31.78 8.00 36.66
CA VAL A 40 -31.28 9.32 36.28
C VAL A 40 -32.38 10.38 36.48
N ASP A 41 -32.08 11.40 37.28
CA ASP A 41 -32.92 12.59 37.40
C ASP A 41 -32.68 13.53 36.22
N VAL A 42 -33.48 13.36 35.18
CA VAL A 42 -33.36 14.13 33.93
C VAL A 42 -33.55 15.63 34.18
N ALA A 43 -34.48 16.02 35.09
CA ALA A 43 -34.70 17.41 35.39
C ALA A 43 -33.50 18.06 36.06
N ALA A 44 -32.87 17.36 37.01
CA ALA A 44 -31.63 17.85 37.65
C ALA A 44 -30.46 17.95 36.66
N VAL A 45 -30.33 17.01 35.73
CA VAL A 45 -29.31 17.03 34.68
C VAL A 45 -29.51 18.19 33.70
N THR A 46 -30.77 18.42 33.28
CA THR A 46 -31.13 19.58 32.42
C THR A 46 -30.81 20.89 33.09
N ALA A 47 -31.25 21.07 34.36
CA ALA A 47 -30.96 22.29 35.12
C ALA A 47 -29.46 22.50 35.35
N LEU A 48 -28.68 21.41 35.52
CA LEU A 48 -27.22 21.50 35.59
C LEU A 48 -26.62 21.93 34.25
N GLY A 49 -27.12 21.44 33.13
CA GLY A 49 -26.71 21.82 31.79
C GLY A 49 -26.94 23.31 31.51
N GLU A 50 -28.12 23.79 31.84
CA GLU A 50 -28.48 25.24 31.71
C GLU A 50 -27.56 26.13 32.55
N LYS A 51 -27.38 25.79 33.83
CA LYS A 51 -26.44 26.53 34.72
C LYS A 51 -24.98 26.40 34.25
N ALA A 52 -24.59 25.31 33.63
CA ALA A 52 -23.23 25.15 33.16
C ALA A 52 -22.87 26.10 32.00
N THR A 53 -23.85 26.47 31.17
CA THR A 53 -23.64 27.47 30.10
C THR A 53 -23.47 28.91 30.61
N GLU A 54 -23.98 29.19 31.77
CA GLU A 54 -23.93 30.53 32.39
C GLU A 54 -22.80 30.69 33.42
N SER A 55 -22.33 29.61 33.99
CA SER A 55 -21.35 29.60 35.05
C SER A 55 -19.90 29.78 34.54
N SER A 56 -19.23 30.82 35.02
CA SER A 56 -17.81 31.06 34.75
C SER A 56 -16.88 29.91 35.22
N LEU A 57 -17.34 29.09 36.17
CA LEU A 57 -16.59 27.92 36.66
C LEU A 57 -16.43 26.84 35.62
N TYR A 58 -17.38 26.74 34.69
CA TYR A 58 -17.40 25.71 33.65
C TYR A 58 -16.89 26.23 32.30
N HIS A 59 -16.73 27.56 32.15
CA HIS A 59 -16.17 28.16 30.95
C HIS A 59 -14.65 28.27 31.04
N LYS A 60 -13.95 27.83 30.00
CA LYS A 60 -12.53 28.15 29.86
C LYS A 60 -12.40 29.60 29.35
N PRO A 61 -11.48 30.38 29.90
CA PRO A 61 -11.21 31.71 29.32
C PRO A 61 -10.79 31.55 27.87
N ILE A 62 -11.40 32.33 26.98
CA ILE A 62 -11.03 32.38 25.58
C ILE A 62 -9.63 32.98 25.51
N LYS A 63 -8.66 32.17 25.11
CA LYS A 63 -7.31 32.64 24.86
C LYS A 63 -7.25 33.10 23.40
N PRO A 64 -6.70 34.31 23.13
CA PRO A 64 -6.48 34.75 21.77
C PRO A 64 -5.61 33.70 21.06
N ALA A 65 -5.95 33.36 19.80
CA ALA A 65 -5.17 32.45 18.99
C ALA A 65 -3.75 33.00 18.84
N LYS A 66 -2.75 32.22 19.23
CA LYS A 66 -1.36 32.61 18.98
C LYS A 66 -1.12 32.58 17.46
N PRO A 67 -0.29 33.50 16.94
CA PRO A 67 0.12 33.42 15.54
C PRO A 67 0.63 32.03 15.21
N HIS A 68 0.27 31.50 14.06
CA HIS A 68 0.76 30.23 13.61
C HIS A 68 2.29 30.27 13.48
N LYS A 69 2.96 29.28 14.03
CA LYS A 69 4.42 29.10 13.89
C LYS A 69 4.86 28.66 12.51
N VAL A 70 3.93 28.23 11.69
CA VAL A 70 4.14 27.75 10.31
C VAL A 70 3.38 28.67 9.38
N SER A 71 4.05 29.15 8.33
CA SER A 71 3.48 30.08 7.35
C SER A 71 2.58 29.40 6.29
N ALA A 72 2.59 28.08 6.23
CA ALA A 72 1.77 27.31 5.29
C ALA A 72 0.64 26.57 6.04
N PRO A 73 -0.50 26.31 5.37
CA PRO A 73 -1.52 25.42 5.93
C PRO A 73 -0.90 24.05 6.25
N LEU A 74 -1.17 23.56 7.46
CA LEU A 74 -0.77 22.19 7.80
C LEU A 74 -1.59 21.23 6.97
N PRO A 75 -0.96 20.16 6.39
CA PRO A 75 -1.71 19.13 5.71
C PRO A 75 -2.69 18.47 6.68
N LEU A 76 -3.87 18.13 6.18
CA LEU A 76 -4.80 17.30 6.94
C LEU A 76 -4.13 15.96 7.24
N THR A 77 -3.79 15.74 8.50
CA THR A 77 -3.28 14.46 8.98
C THR A 77 -4.44 13.64 9.50
N SER A 78 -4.68 12.48 8.91
CA SER A 78 -5.66 11.53 9.43
C SER A 78 -5.05 10.75 10.59
N CYS A 79 -5.58 10.94 11.80
CA CYS A 79 -5.21 10.12 12.95
C CYS A 79 -5.72 8.67 12.84
N PHE A 80 -6.58 8.41 11.87
CA PHE A 80 -7.24 7.12 11.63
C PHE A 80 -6.68 6.39 10.40
N THR A 81 -5.49 6.73 9.95
CA THR A 81 -4.84 5.97 8.87
C THR A 81 -4.50 4.59 9.36
N ALA A 82 -5.05 3.58 8.71
CA ALA A 82 -4.79 2.19 9.06
C ALA A 82 -3.28 1.87 8.95
N PRO A 83 -2.67 1.22 9.95
CA PRO A 83 -1.22 0.91 9.94
C PRO A 83 -0.78 0.08 8.74
N CYS A 84 -1.65 -0.78 8.20
CA CYS A 84 -1.38 -1.53 6.98
C CYS A 84 -1.17 -0.61 5.77
N ARG A 85 -1.88 0.52 5.66
CA ARG A 85 -1.67 1.52 4.61
C ARG A 85 -0.28 2.17 4.74
N SER A 86 0.11 2.55 5.95
CA SER A 86 1.45 3.11 6.22
C SER A 86 2.55 2.08 6.03
N GLY A 87 2.26 0.80 6.27
CA GLY A 87 3.18 -0.32 6.02
C GLY A 87 3.33 -0.70 4.55
N CYS A 88 2.45 -0.19 3.67
CA CYS A 88 2.55 -0.43 2.23
C CYS A 88 3.46 0.63 1.59
N PRO A 89 4.57 0.25 0.90
CA PRO A 89 5.49 1.20 0.29
C PRO A 89 4.82 2.15 -0.71
N ILE A 90 3.77 1.71 -1.41
CA ILE A 90 2.99 2.50 -2.35
C ILE A 90 1.69 3.04 -1.76
N GLN A 91 1.50 2.89 -0.44
CA GLN A 91 0.36 3.43 0.32
C GLN A 91 -1.00 3.11 -0.29
N GLN A 92 -1.22 1.86 -0.70
CA GLN A 92 -2.52 1.40 -1.17
C GLN A 92 -3.59 1.60 -0.10
N ASP A 93 -4.80 1.93 -0.52
CA ASP A 93 -5.94 2.01 0.38
C ASP A 93 -6.47 0.60 0.69
N ILE A 94 -5.72 -0.08 1.58
CA ILE A 94 -5.98 -1.47 1.95
C ILE A 94 -7.36 -1.65 2.59
N PRO A 95 -7.79 -0.82 3.56
CA PRO A 95 -9.13 -0.95 4.12
C PRO A 95 -10.23 -0.84 3.08
N ALA A 96 -10.11 0.10 2.15
CA ALA A 96 -11.14 0.32 1.14
C ALA A 96 -11.29 -0.88 0.20
N TYR A 97 -10.19 -1.43 -0.34
CA TYR A 97 -10.32 -2.58 -1.22
C TYR A 97 -10.68 -3.87 -0.49
N LEU A 98 -10.30 -4.05 0.79
CA LEU A 98 -10.75 -5.18 1.59
C LEU A 98 -12.25 -5.13 1.82
N HIS A 99 -12.80 -3.95 2.10
CA HIS A 99 -14.24 -3.75 2.24
C HIS A 99 -14.98 -4.08 0.94
N ALA A 100 -14.50 -3.58 -0.20
CA ALA A 100 -15.08 -3.91 -1.50
C ALA A 100 -15.01 -5.42 -1.82
N VAL A 101 -13.93 -6.12 -1.41
CA VAL A 101 -13.83 -7.59 -1.54
C VAL A 101 -14.83 -8.31 -0.65
N ASP A 102 -15.07 -7.81 0.57
CA ASP A 102 -16.03 -8.37 1.52
C ASP A 102 -17.47 -8.22 1.00
N GLU A 103 -17.79 -7.10 0.39
CA GLU A 103 -19.07 -6.85 -0.29
C GLU A 103 -19.24 -7.63 -1.61
N GLY A 104 -18.21 -8.35 -2.06
CA GLY A 104 -18.21 -9.06 -3.34
C GLY A 104 -17.99 -8.18 -4.56
N ASN A 105 -17.75 -6.88 -4.39
CA ASN A 105 -17.51 -5.94 -5.48
C ASN A 105 -16.04 -5.96 -5.92
N LEU A 106 -15.64 -7.01 -6.64
CA LEU A 106 -14.24 -7.24 -7.02
C LEU A 106 -13.73 -6.21 -8.03
N ALA A 107 -14.59 -5.70 -8.89
CA ALA A 107 -14.23 -4.65 -9.84
C ALA A 107 -13.88 -3.34 -9.11
N GLU A 108 -14.68 -2.93 -8.12
CA GLU A 108 -14.37 -1.75 -7.31
C GLU A 108 -13.08 -1.94 -6.51
N ALA A 109 -12.93 -3.13 -5.90
CA ALA A 109 -11.68 -3.45 -5.20
C ALA A 109 -10.46 -3.31 -6.12
N LEU A 110 -10.55 -3.81 -7.36
CA LEU A 110 -9.46 -3.69 -8.33
C LEU A 110 -9.23 -2.24 -8.79
N ARG A 111 -10.28 -1.42 -8.99
CA ARG A 111 -10.13 0.02 -9.28
C ARG A 111 -9.33 0.75 -8.20
N ILE A 112 -9.67 0.48 -6.93
CA ILE A 112 -8.94 1.04 -5.79
C ILE A 112 -7.47 0.60 -5.83
N ILE A 113 -7.19 -0.68 -6.11
CA ILE A 113 -5.83 -1.22 -6.18
C ILE A 113 -5.04 -0.57 -7.32
N VAL A 114 -5.57 -0.54 -8.54
CA VAL A 114 -4.83 -0.01 -9.72
C VAL A 114 -4.64 1.50 -9.68
N SER A 115 -5.32 2.19 -8.78
CA SER A 115 -5.05 3.61 -8.55
C SER A 115 -3.59 3.88 -8.10
N ARG A 116 -2.98 2.90 -7.41
CA ARG A 116 -1.63 2.97 -6.85
C ARG A 116 -0.72 1.80 -7.25
N ASN A 117 -1.27 0.71 -7.77
CA ASN A 117 -0.56 -0.53 -8.07
C ASN A 117 -0.92 -1.03 -9.46
N ALA A 118 -0.06 -0.81 -10.44
CA ALA A 118 -0.28 -1.24 -11.81
C ALA A 118 -0.18 -2.76 -12.01
N LEU A 119 0.36 -3.50 -11.03
CA LEU A 119 0.68 -4.93 -11.12
C LEU A 119 -0.04 -5.73 -10.02
N PRO A 120 -1.38 -5.74 -10.00
CA PRO A 120 -2.13 -6.37 -8.92
C PRO A 120 -1.96 -7.89 -8.86
N HIS A 121 -1.82 -8.58 -10.00
CA HIS A 121 -1.61 -10.03 -10.05
C HIS A 121 -0.20 -10.42 -9.59
N ILE A 122 0.84 -9.78 -10.14
CA ILE A 122 2.24 -10.01 -9.73
C ILE A 122 2.40 -9.74 -8.23
N THR A 123 1.93 -8.60 -7.74
CA THR A 123 2.04 -8.28 -6.31
C THR A 123 1.07 -9.08 -5.44
N GLY A 124 0.00 -9.60 -6.00
CA GLY A 124 -0.91 -10.54 -5.34
C GLY A 124 -0.26 -11.90 -5.05
N ASN A 125 0.63 -12.33 -5.94
CA ASN A 125 1.37 -13.59 -5.79
C ASN A 125 2.70 -13.40 -5.04
N LEU A 126 3.47 -12.36 -5.36
CA LEU A 126 4.90 -12.26 -5.00
C LEU A 126 5.22 -11.22 -3.92
N CYS A 127 4.32 -10.29 -3.59
CA CYS A 127 4.60 -9.24 -2.61
C CYS A 127 4.95 -9.84 -1.24
N PRO A 128 6.06 -9.43 -0.60
CA PRO A 128 6.41 -9.84 0.77
C PRO A 128 5.44 -9.29 1.83
N HIS A 129 4.45 -8.50 1.44
CA HIS A 129 3.32 -7.95 2.20
C HIS A 129 3.70 -7.35 3.58
N PRO A 130 4.60 -6.36 3.64
CA PRO A 130 4.99 -5.72 4.90
C PRO A 130 3.79 -5.07 5.62
N CYS A 131 2.71 -4.79 4.89
CA CYS A 131 1.44 -4.35 5.45
C CYS A 131 0.81 -5.37 6.42
N GLY A 132 1.01 -6.67 6.19
CA GLY A 132 0.54 -7.73 7.09
C GLY A 132 1.21 -7.67 8.46
N ALA A 133 2.51 -7.37 8.51
CA ALA A 133 3.26 -7.20 9.75
C ALA A 133 2.82 -5.96 10.56
N LYS A 134 2.06 -5.05 9.94
CA LYS A 134 1.47 -3.86 10.60
C LYS A 134 -0.03 -4.01 10.86
N CYS A 135 -0.59 -5.20 10.65
CA CYS A 135 -2.02 -5.43 10.85
C CYS A 135 -2.34 -5.53 12.35
N GLU A 136 -3.12 -4.59 12.86
CA GLU A 136 -3.51 -4.57 14.28
C GLU A 136 -4.43 -5.73 14.66
N ARG A 137 -5.19 -6.29 13.71
CA ARG A 137 -6.01 -7.47 13.98
C ARG A 137 -5.19 -8.65 14.48
N ALA A 138 -3.94 -8.79 14.04
CA ALA A 138 -3.04 -9.84 14.51
C ALA A 138 -2.69 -9.75 16.01
N PHE A 139 -2.99 -8.62 16.69
CA PHE A 139 -2.87 -8.51 18.14
C PHE A 139 -4.06 -9.05 18.92
N TYR A 140 -5.22 -9.12 18.28
CA TYR A 140 -6.49 -9.47 18.93
C TYR A 140 -7.10 -10.76 18.38
N GLU A 141 -6.72 -11.17 17.19
CA GLU A 141 -7.23 -12.33 16.48
C GLU A 141 -6.10 -13.32 16.20
N ALA A 142 -6.44 -14.58 15.99
CA ALA A 142 -5.45 -15.62 15.68
C ALA A 142 -4.69 -15.34 14.39
N GLU A 143 -5.32 -14.65 13.43
CA GLU A 143 -4.73 -14.27 12.16
C GLU A 143 -5.08 -12.82 11.81
N GLY A 144 -4.12 -12.10 11.20
CA GLY A 144 -4.36 -10.80 10.61
C GLY A 144 -5.21 -10.87 9.34
N ALA A 145 -5.62 -9.71 8.83
CA ALA A 145 -6.35 -9.63 7.57
C ALA A 145 -5.55 -10.24 6.42
N GLN A 146 -6.22 -11.03 5.58
CA GLN A 146 -5.61 -11.72 4.42
C GLN A 146 -5.40 -10.76 3.23
N ILE A 147 -4.60 -9.70 3.46
CA ILE A 147 -4.43 -8.55 2.57
C ILE A 147 -3.98 -8.97 1.17
N ARG A 148 -2.93 -9.83 1.08
CA ARG A 148 -2.36 -10.25 -0.20
C ARG A 148 -3.31 -11.16 -0.98
N ALA A 149 -3.95 -12.11 -0.30
CA ALA A 149 -4.92 -13.03 -0.92
C ALA A 149 -6.16 -12.25 -1.44
N SER A 150 -6.67 -11.31 -0.66
CA SER A 150 -7.79 -10.45 -1.08
C SER A 150 -7.44 -9.59 -2.29
N LYS A 151 -6.21 -9.05 -2.35
CA LYS A 151 -5.72 -8.34 -3.53
C LYS A 151 -5.72 -9.22 -4.78
N LEU A 152 -5.21 -10.45 -4.68
CA LEU A 152 -5.21 -11.39 -5.80
C LEU A 152 -6.62 -11.80 -6.21
N LYS A 153 -7.53 -11.99 -5.24
CA LYS A 153 -8.94 -12.26 -5.51
C LYS A 153 -9.59 -11.11 -6.28
N ALA A 154 -9.34 -9.86 -5.86
CA ALA A 154 -9.83 -8.67 -6.56
C ALA A 154 -9.23 -8.56 -7.97
N ALA A 155 -7.90 -8.80 -8.11
CA ALA A 155 -7.23 -8.74 -9.39
C ALA A 155 -7.84 -9.71 -10.41
N ARG A 156 -8.04 -10.98 -10.02
CA ARG A 156 -8.60 -11.99 -10.91
C ARG A 156 -10.09 -11.79 -11.19
N GLY A 157 -10.87 -11.43 -10.17
CA GLY A 157 -12.33 -11.35 -10.30
C GLY A 157 -12.86 -10.03 -10.86
N GLY A 158 -12.08 -8.94 -10.78
CA GLY A 158 -12.45 -7.64 -11.35
C GLY A 158 -11.75 -7.30 -12.67
N PHE A 159 -10.94 -8.24 -13.20
CA PHE A 159 -10.04 -7.99 -14.32
C PHE A 159 -10.74 -7.48 -15.58
N ASP A 160 -11.73 -8.21 -16.09
CA ASP A 160 -12.36 -7.91 -17.36
C ASP A 160 -13.06 -6.54 -17.36
N ASP A 161 -13.78 -6.25 -16.28
CA ASP A 161 -14.48 -4.98 -16.12
C ASP A 161 -13.48 -3.81 -16.07
N VAL A 162 -12.46 -3.92 -15.22
CA VAL A 162 -11.49 -2.84 -15.05
C VAL A 162 -10.62 -2.67 -16.29
N LEU A 163 -10.22 -3.74 -16.95
CA LEU A 163 -9.46 -3.66 -18.21
C LEU A 163 -10.28 -2.94 -19.29
N ALA A 164 -11.57 -3.26 -19.42
CA ALA A 164 -12.44 -2.59 -20.37
C ALA A 164 -12.57 -1.09 -20.06
N GLU A 165 -12.73 -0.75 -18.80
CA GLU A 165 -12.78 0.65 -18.34
C GLU A 165 -11.49 1.41 -18.64
N LEU A 166 -10.33 0.83 -18.33
CA LEU A 166 -9.03 1.44 -18.58
C LEU A 166 -8.78 1.67 -20.07
N LYS A 167 -9.16 0.71 -20.92
CA LYS A 167 -9.07 0.86 -22.39
C LYS A 167 -10.00 1.94 -22.93
N ALA A 168 -11.16 2.15 -22.33
CA ALA A 168 -12.12 3.19 -22.72
C ALA A 168 -11.77 4.56 -22.14
N ALA A 169 -11.00 4.60 -21.06
CA ALA A 169 -10.63 5.83 -20.39
C ALA A 169 -9.64 6.66 -21.24
N LYS A 170 -9.87 7.97 -21.26
CA LYS A 170 -8.89 8.90 -21.82
C LYS A 170 -7.80 9.17 -20.80
N PRO A 171 -6.55 9.37 -21.23
CA PRO A 171 -5.50 9.83 -20.33
C PRO A 171 -5.93 11.07 -19.55
N ALA A 172 -5.49 11.17 -18.30
CA ALA A 172 -5.86 12.27 -17.40
C ALA A 172 -5.32 13.64 -17.81
N GLY A 173 -4.40 13.68 -18.78
CA GLY A 173 -3.79 14.88 -19.32
C GLY A 173 -3.34 14.70 -20.76
N SER A 174 -2.74 15.74 -21.30
CA SER A 174 -2.00 15.70 -22.57
C SER A 174 -0.59 16.17 -22.28
N SER A 175 0.40 15.42 -22.72
CA SER A 175 1.81 15.74 -22.56
C SER A 175 2.48 15.63 -23.92
N ASP A 176 3.36 16.56 -24.24
CA ASP A 176 4.26 16.54 -25.41
C ASP A 176 5.49 15.64 -25.19
N LYS A 177 5.53 14.97 -24.03
CA LYS A 177 6.59 14.05 -23.65
C LYS A 177 6.51 12.75 -24.43
N ARG A 178 7.61 12.42 -25.11
CA ARG A 178 7.83 11.13 -25.74
C ARG A 178 8.88 10.37 -24.90
N VAL A 179 8.42 9.36 -24.16
CA VAL A 179 9.23 8.70 -23.13
C VAL A 179 9.61 7.29 -23.58
N ALA A 180 10.92 6.99 -23.53
CA ALA A 180 11.40 5.63 -23.65
C ALA A 180 11.55 5.00 -22.28
N VAL A 181 10.96 3.82 -22.07
CA VAL A 181 11.12 3.00 -20.88
C VAL A 181 11.99 1.80 -21.26
N VAL A 182 13.23 1.78 -20.79
CA VAL A 182 14.20 0.73 -21.12
C VAL A 182 14.07 -0.41 -20.10
N GLY A 183 13.55 -1.54 -20.58
CA GLY A 183 13.25 -2.74 -19.81
C GLY A 183 11.78 -2.93 -19.53
N GLY A 184 11.24 -4.09 -19.94
CA GLY A 184 9.83 -4.50 -19.85
C GLY A 184 9.51 -5.36 -18.63
N GLY A 185 10.31 -5.30 -17.58
CA GLY A 185 10.05 -5.94 -16.31
C GLY A 185 8.97 -5.20 -15.48
N PRO A 186 8.69 -5.66 -14.23
CA PRO A 186 7.66 -5.05 -13.39
C PRO A 186 7.81 -3.54 -13.21
N ALA A 187 9.04 -3.03 -13.06
CA ALA A 187 9.30 -1.60 -12.94
C ALA A 187 8.93 -0.83 -14.21
N GLY A 188 9.31 -1.36 -15.39
CA GLY A 188 9.00 -0.73 -16.68
C GLY A 188 7.52 -0.76 -17.00
N LEU A 189 6.84 -1.88 -16.77
CA LEU A 189 5.39 -2.01 -16.93
C LEU A 189 4.63 -1.01 -16.07
N ALA A 190 4.97 -0.91 -14.76
CA ALA A 190 4.34 0.05 -13.86
C ALA A 190 4.63 1.50 -14.28
N THR A 191 5.85 1.80 -14.70
CA THR A 191 6.25 3.12 -15.20
C THR A 191 5.42 3.50 -16.42
N ALA A 192 5.30 2.60 -17.40
CA ALA A 192 4.50 2.83 -18.59
C ALA A 192 3.02 3.09 -18.28
N PHE A 193 2.43 2.30 -17.38
CA PHE A 193 1.06 2.48 -16.92
C PHE A 193 0.81 3.89 -16.39
N PHE A 194 1.62 4.33 -15.43
CA PHE A 194 1.38 5.64 -14.82
C PHE A 194 1.69 6.81 -15.74
N LEU A 195 2.71 6.71 -16.60
CA LEU A 195 3.05 7.76 -17.55
C LEU A 195 2.01 7.88 -18.68
N THR A 196 1.54 6.77 -19.25
CA THR A 196 0.48 6.81 -20.27
C THR A 196 -0.85 7.28 -19.70
N ARG A 197 -1.19 6.86 -18.49
CA ARG A 197 -2.35 7.37 -17.76
C ARG A 197 -2.27 8.89 -17.55
N ALA A 198 -1.08 9.42 -17.35
CA ALA A 198 -0.83 10.86 -17.24
C ALA A 198 -0.79 11.60 -18.60
N GLY A 199 -0.86 10.88 -19.73
CA GLY A 199 -0.94 11.45 -21.08
C GLY A 199 0.39 11.53 -21.85
N ALA A 200 1.47 10.89 -21.39
CA ALA A 200 2.71 10.80 -22.13
C ALA A 200 2.64 9.74 -23.24
N ASP A 201 3.36 9.97 -24.36
CA ASP A 201 3.60 8.95 -25.40
C ASP A 201 4.76 8.05 -24.94
N VAL A 202 4.46 6.84 -24.56
CA VAL A 202 5.42 5.91 -23.94
C VAL A 202 5.70 4.73 -24.85
N THR A 203 6.99 4.40 -25.01
CA THR A 203 7.45 3.17 -25.65
C THR A 203 8.29 2.36 -24.65
N ILE A 204 7.88 1.14 -24.38
CA ILE A 204 8.70 0.16 -23.64
C ILE A 204 9.63 -0.52 -24.64
N ILE A 205 10.93 -0.51 -24.34
CA ILE A 205 11.94 -1.16 -25.17
C ILE A 205 12.53 -2.31 -24.35
N GLU A 206 12.31 -3.54 -24.81
CA GLU A 206 12.69 -4.76 -24.09
C GLU A 206 13.65 -5.59 -24.94
N ARG A 207 14.76 -6.04 -24.35
CA ARG A 207 15.78 -6.86 -25.04
C ARG A 207 15.33 -8.28 -25.37
N THR A 208 14.41 -8.81 -24.58
CA THR A 208 13.86 -10.16 -24.80
C THR A 208 12.63 -10.11 -25.73
N ASN A 209 12.13 -11.27 -26.08
CA ASN A 209 10.95 -11.40 -26.95
C ASN A 209 9.61 -11.34 -26.18
N ARG A 210 9.62 -11.12 -24.85
CA ARG A 210 8.43 -11.03 -23.99
C ARG A 210 8.66 -10.06 -22.84
N LEU A 211 7.60 -9.38 -22.44
CA LEU A 211 7.59 -8.56 -21.23
C LEU A 211 7.52 -9.44 -19.95
N GLY A 212 7.69 -8.81 -18.79
CA GLY A 212 7.56 -9.44 -17.48
C GLY A 212 8.87 -9.57 -16.70
N GLY A 213 10.02 -9.46 -17.36
CA GLY A 213 11.33 -9.49 -16.71
C GLY A 213 11.55 -10.75 -15.83
N VAL A 214 12.14 -10.58 -14.64
CA VAL A 214 12.41 -11.68 -13.70
C VAL A 214 11.13 -12.44 -13.32
N ALA A 215 9.99 -11.76 -13.20
CA ALA A 215 8.73 -12.41 -12.85
C ALA A 215 8.33 -13.49 -13.87
N ARG A 216 8.64 -13.29 -15.16
CA ARG A 216 8.33 -14.24 -16.25
C ARG A 216 9.46 -15.20 -16.54
N HIS A 217 10.70 -14.71 -16.54
CA HIS A 217 11.83 -15.47 -17.08
C HIS A 217 12.60 -16.28 -16.02
N VAL A 218 12.35 -16.01 -14.74
CA VAL A 218 13.11 -16.61 -13.63
C VAL A 218 12.21 -17.24 -12.59
N ILE A 219 11.14 -16.54 -12.17
CA ILE A 219 10.28 -17.06 -11.10
C ILE A 219 9.45 -18.23 -11.62
N PRO A 220 9.50 -19.40 -10.96
CA PRO A 220 8.79 -20.60 -11.41
C PRO A 220 7.25 -20.44 -11.43
N GLU A 221 6.58 -21.13 -12.35
CA GLU A 221 5.13 -21.06 -12.54
C GLU A 221 4.31 -21.49 -11.31
N PHE A 222 4.83 -22.32 -10.43
CA PHE A 222 4.14 -22.66 -9.18
C PHE A 222 4.07 -21.48 -8.19
N ARG A 223 4.86 -20.42 -8.40
CA ARG A 223 4.83 -19.18 -7.61
C ARG A 223 3.94 -18.11 -8.25
N ILE A 224 3.95 -18.02 -9.56
CA ILE A 224 3.10 -17.13 -10.33
C ILE A 224 2.88 -17.69 -11.73
N SER A 225 1.63 -17.80 -12.16
CA SER A 225 1.29 -18.28 -13.50
C SER A 225 1.62 -17.25 -14.58
N CYS A 226 1.95 -17.72 -15.79
CA CYS A 226 2.08 -16.87 -16.97
C CYS A 226 0.81 -16.05 -17.21
N ASN A 227 -0.37 -16.61 -16.95
CA ASN A 227 -1.65 -15.90 -17.12
C ASN A 227 -1.78 -14.68 -16.20
N ASP A 228 -1.33 -14.78 -14.95
CA ASP A 228 -1.34 -13.63 -14.03
C ASP A 228 -0.38 -12.51 -14.50
N ILE A 229 0.74 -12.89 -15.11
CA ILE A 229 1.69 -11.91 -15.67
C ILE A 229 1.11 -11.26 -16.92
N ASP A 230 0.49 -12.04 -17.80
CA ASP A 230 -0.17 -11.54 -19.02
C ASP A 230 -1.35 -10.61 -18.69
N ALA A 231 -2.07 -10.87 -17.59
CA ALA A 231 -3.12 -9.99 -17.12
C ALA A 231 -2.58 -8.63 -16.67
N ASP A 232 -1.51 -8.60 -15.88
CA ASP A 232 -0.87 -7.36 -15.47
C ASP A 232 -0.26 -6.61 -16.66
N GLU A 233 0.31 -7.33 -17.65
CA GLU A 233 0.79 -6.74 -18.90
C GLU A 233 -0.34 -6.03 -19.64
N GLN A 234 -1.50 -6.66 -19.80
CA GLN A 234 -2.67 -6.06 -20.43
C GLN A 234 -3.16 -4.81 -19.68
N LEU A 235 -3.21 -4.85 -18.34
CA LEU A 235 -3.56 -3.66 -17.54
C LEU A 235 -2.57 -2.53 -17.78
N CYS A 236 -1.27 -2.83 -17.77
CA CYS A 236 -0.22 -1.83 -17.95
C CYS A 236 -0.23 -1.18 -19.33
N LEU A 237 -0.65 -1.89 -20.34
CA LEU A 237 -0.73 -1.40 -21.72
C LEU A 237 -2.08 -0.79 -22.08
N ALA A 238 -3.06 -0.80 -21.16
CA ALA A 238 -4.45 -0.40 -21.45
C ALA A 238 -4.60 1.05 -21.95
N PHE A 239 -3.72 1.95 -21.54
CA PHE A 239 -3.69 3.35 -22.00
C PHE A 239 -2.90 3.57 -23.31
N GLY A 240 -2.43 2.51 -23.98
CA GLY A 240 -1.81 2.58 -25.30
C GLY A 240 -0.29 2.76 -25.29
N ALA A 241 0.42 2.32 -24.25
CA ALA A 241 1.89 2.24 -24.32
C ALA A 241 2.32 1.33 -25.48
N LYS A 242 3.32 1.78 -26.25
CA LYS A 242 3.93 1.02 -27.34
C LYS A 242 4.98 0.07 -26.79
N VAL A 243 5.22 -1.03 -27.51
CA VAL A 243 6.19 -2.05 -27.09
C VAL A 243 7.11 -2.40 -28.26
N GLU A 244 8.40 -2.33 -28.03
CA GLU A 244 9.46 -2.81 -28.93
C GLU A 244 10.19 -3.97 -28.25
N LEU A 245 10.01 -5.21 -28.74
CA LEU A 245 10.66 -6.40 -28.24
C LEU A 245 11.91 -6.75 -29.03
N GLY A 246 12.84 -7.49 -28.43
CA GLY A 246 14.07 -7.94 -29.06
C GLY A 246 15.11 -6.85 -29.31
N ARG A 247 14.93 -5.67 -28.68
CA ARG A 247 15.83 -4.55 -28.83
C ARG A 247 16.61 -4.27 -27.53
N GLU A 248 17.92 -4.40 -27.62
CA GLU A 248 18.84 -4.01 -26.57
C GLU A 248 19.27 -2.56 -26.75
N VAL A 249 19.04 -1.72 -25.75
CA VAL A 249 19.49 -0.33 -25.70
C VAL A 249 20.90 -0.26 -25.12
N LYS A 250 21.83 0.31 -25.85
CA LYS A 250 23.24 0.43 -25.45
C LYS A 250 23.57 1.76 -24.80
N SER A 251 22.88 2.84 -25.20
CA SER A 251 23.10 4.16 -24.62
C SER A 251 21.80 4.98 -24.60
N VAL A 252 21.74 5.94 -23.68
CA VAL A 252 20.64 6.92 -23.62
C VAL A 252 20.69 7.88 -24.82
N ASP A 253 21.88 8.13 -25.36
CA ASP A 253 22.05 9.09 -26.45
C ASP A 253 21.44 8.59 -27.76
N GLU A 254 21.42 7.27 -28.02
CA GLU A 254 20.73 6.71 -29.18
C GLU A 254 19.23 7.01 -29.13
N LEU A 255 18.60 6.88 -27.95
CA LEU A 255 17.18 7.16 -27.77
C LEU A 255 16.86 8.66 -27.92
N LYS A 256 17.74 9.52 -27.43
CA LYS A 256 17.61 10.97 -27.63
C LYS A 256 17.70 11.35 -29.11
N ALA A 257 18.61 10.71 -29.87
CA ALA A 257 18.72 10.91 -31.30
C ALA A 257 17.48 10.43 -32.06
N GLU A 258 16.74 9.45 -31.54
CA GLU A 258 15.45 9.00 -32.06
C GLU A 258 14.26 9.92 -31.69
N GLY A 259 14.53 10.99 -30.93
CA GLY A 259 13.53 12.00 -30.58
C GLY A 259 12.75 11.70 -29.31
N TYR A 260 13.22 10.79 -28.44
CA TYR A 260 12.69 10.66 -27.09
C TYR A 260 13.11 11.85 -26.23
N THR A 261 12.14 12.47 -25.55
CA THR A 261 12.39 13.63 -24.68
C THR A 261 12.93 13.20 -23.34
N ASP A 262 12.49 12.04 -22.87
CA ASP A 262 12.85 11.49 -21.56
C ASP A 262 13.11 9.99 -21.67
N VAL A 263 14.01 9.48 -20.85
CA VAL A 263 14.36 8.04 -20.79
C VAL A 263 14.29 7.57 -19.35
N VAL A 264 13.53 6.50 -19.10
CA VAL A 264 13.46 5.85 -17.80
C VAL A 264 14.13 4.48 -17.89
N VAL A 265 15.16 4.26 -17.08
CA VAL A 265 15.93 3.01 -17.08
C VAL A 265 15.36 2.05 -16.05
N CYS A 266 14.81 0.93 -16.53
CA CYS A 266 14.14 -0.11 -15.74
C CYS A 266 14.71 -1.52 -16.02
N VAL A 267 16.02 -1.60 -16.25
CA VAL A 267 16.71 -2.82 -16.72
C VAL A 267 16.84 -3.93 -15.67
N GLY A 268 16.53 -3.65 -14.41
CA GLY A 268 16.63 -4.62 -13.32
C GLY A 268 18.08 -4.88 -12.87
N ALA A 269 18.25 -5.93 -12.04
CA ALA A 269 19.54 -6.33 -11.47
C ALA A 269 19.85 -7.77 -11.90
N TRP A 270 20.45 -7.92 -13.08
CA TRP A 270 20.77 -9.22 -13.68
C TRP A 270 22.21 -9.68 -13.43
N ALA A 271 23.06 -8.81 -12.91
CA ALA A 271 24.42 -9.18 -12.56
C ALA A 271 24.42 -10.02 -11.29
N PRO A 272 24.96 -11.25 -11.31
CA PRO A 272 25.02 -12.09 -10.12
C PRO A 272 25.99 -11.51 -9.09
N GLY A 273 25.70 -11.78 -7.81
CA GLY A 273 26.67 -11.62 -6.74
C GLY A 273 27.48 -12.91 -6.61
N HIS A 274 28.75 -12.78 -6.28
CA HIS A 274 29.64 -13.93 -6.06
C HIS A 274 29.94 -14.11 -4.57
N VAL A 275 29.84 -15.35 -4.10
CA VAL A 275 30.14 -15.69 -2.69
C VAL A 275 31.64 -15.88 -2.48
N GLY A 276 32.39 -16.16 -3.56
CA GLY A 276 33.83 -16.38 -3.52
C GLY A 276 34.19 -17.68 -2.81
N LEU A 277 33.71 -18.80 -3.35
CA LEU A 277 34.00 -20.13 -2.81
C LEU A 277 35.48 -20.47 -2.98
N GLU A 278 36.08 -21.06 -1.95
CA GLU A 278 37.47 -21.58 -2.03
C GLU A 278 37.55 -22.85 -2.87
N TYR A 279 36.47 -23.67 -2.87
CA TYR A 279 36.36 -24.92 -3.63
C TYR A 279 34.94 -25.06 -4.18
N GLY A 280 34.83 -25.69 -5.35
CA GLY A 280 33.56 -25.98 -6.02
C GLY A 280 33.17 -24.90 -7.03
N GLU A 281 32.04 -25.12 -7.68
CA GLU A 281 31.43 -24.18 -8.62
C GLU A 281 30.17 -23.59 -8.03
N GLU A 282 29.97 -22.29 -8.18
CA GLU A 282 28.74 -21.63 -7.82
C GLU A 282 27.89 -21.39 -9.06
N ILE A 283 26.58 -21.59 -8.91
CA ILE A 283 25.59 -21.24 -9.92
C ILE A 283 24.69 -20.15 -9.32
N ASP A 284 24.57 -19.03 -10.03
CA ASP A 284 23.68 -17.95 -9.59
C ASP A 284 22.21 -18.38 -9.61
N VAL A 285 21.43 -17.91 -8.64
CA VAL A 285 20.01 -18.28 -8.51
C VAL A 285 19.17 -17.83 -9.70
N LEU A 286 19.50 -16.70 -10.35
CA LEU A 286 18.77 -16.24 -11.54
C LEU A 286 19.03 -17.15 -12.74
N GLU A 287 20.28 -17.61 -12.89
CA GLU A 287 20.68 -18.56 -13.93
C GLU A 287 20.00 -19.90 -13.69
N PHE A 288 20.12 -20.46 -12.49
CA PHE A 288 19.50 -21.75 -12.13
C PHE A 288 17.99 -21.75 -12.32
N LEU A 289 17.28 -20.76 -11.73
CA LEU A 289 15.82 -20.67 -11.85
C LEU A 289 15.39 -20.34 -13.27
N GLY A 290 16.16 -19.54 -14.01
CA GLY A 290 15.90 -19.25 -15.41
C GLY A 290 16.01 -20.50 -16.28
N ALA A 291 17.04 -21.31 -16.10
CA ALA A 291 17.22 -22.59 -16.78
C ALA A 291 16.06 -23.56 -16.45
N ALA A 292 15.70 -23.68 -15.17
CA ALA A 292 14.56 -24.47 -14.72
C ALA A 292 13.24 -24.02 -15.37
N THR A 293 13.01 -22.71 -15.45
CA THR A 293 11.79 -22.13 -16.05
C THR A 293 11.73 -22.39 -17.56
N ARG A 294 12.88 -22.43 -18.24
CA ARG A 294 12.98 -22.79 -19.66
C ARG A 294 12.92 -24.29 -19.91
N GLY A 295 12.89 -25.13 -18.86
CA GLY A 295 12.88 -26.59 -18.96
C GLY A 295 14.22 -27.19 -19.45
N GLU A 296 15.32 -26.49 -19.19
CA GLU A 296 16.68 -26.96 -19.53
C GLU A 296 17.09 -28.13 -18.64
N ASP A 297 18.00 -28.98 -19.17
CA ASP A 297 18.54 -30.11 -18.42
C ASP A 297 19.45 -29.61 -17.28
N LEU A 298 19.06 -29.93 -16.06
CA LEU A 298 19.81 -29.56 -14.83
C LEU A 298 20.55 -30.78 -14.24
N SER A 299 20.62 -31.90 -14.95
CA SER A 299 21.28 -33.13 -14.48
C SER A 299 22.76 -32.96 -14.14
N ALA A 300 23.43 -31.95 -14.73
CA ALA A 300 24.82 -31.63 -14.45
C ALA A 300 25.06 -31.15 -13.00
N LEU A 301 24.01 -30.74 -12.27
CA LEU A 301 24.11 -30.32 -10.84
C LEU A 301 24.44 -31.48 -9.90
N GLY A 302 24.26 -32.74 -10.35
CA GLY A 302 24.44 -33.91 -9.50
C GLY A 302 23.33 -34.07 -8.45
N THR A 303 23.59 -34.93 -7.46
CA THR A 303 22.62 -35.25 -6.39
C THR A 303 22.86 -34.49 -5.09
N ASP A 304 24.03 -33.93 -4.90
CA ASP A 304 24.42 -33.22 -3.67
C ASP A 304 24.60 -31.73 -3.97
N VAL A 305 23.61 -30.96 -3.57
CA VAL A 305 23.55 -29.50 -3.81
C VAL A 305 23.47 -28.74 -2.49
N VAL A 306 24.31 -27.74 -2.33
CA VAL A 306 24.31 -26.84 -1.19
C VAL A 306 23.72 -25.49 -1.63
N ILE A 307 22.68 -25.02 -0.92
CA ILE A 307 22.09 -23.71 -1.15
C ILE A 307 22.64 -22.73 -0.10
N VAL A 308 23.28 -21.66 -0.59
CA VAL A 308 23.82 -20.60 0.27
C VAL A 308 22.87 -19.41 0.24
N GLY A 309 22.25 -19.13 1.38
CA GLY A 309 21.22 -18.09 1.54
C GLY A 309 19.81 -18.68 1.61
N ALA A 310 18.86 -17.88 2.11
CA ALA A 310 17.46 -18.26 2.28
C ALA A 310 16.54 -17.02 2.18
N GLY A 311 17.01 -15.97 1.52
CA GLY A 311 16.30 -14.71 1.35
C GLY A 311 15.22 -14.72 0.27
#